data_0ab8488c797d1d74377ec295f3d43ff5
#
_entry.id   0ab8488c797d1d74377ec295f3d43ff5
#
_cell.length_a   1.000
_cell.length_b   1.000
_cell.length_c   1.000
_cell.angle_alpha   90.00
_cell.angle_beta   90.00
_cell.angle_gamma   90.00
#
_symmetry.space_group_name_H-M   'P 1'
#
loop_
_entity.id
_entity.type
_entity.pdbx_description
1 polymer ?
#
loop_
_entity_poly.entity_id
_entity_poly.type
_entity_poly.pdbx_seq_one_letter_code
_entity_poly.pdbx_strand_id
1 'polypeptide(L)'
;LITVQEKYIDETKQGEAFAIAERPENSKKLFLESYGCQMNFSDSEIVASILNEQGYNTTLKVEEADLILLNTCSIREKAEQTVRMRLAQFKNLKKQKPNMTVGVLGCMAERLKTKFLEEEQLVDLVVGPDAYRDLPNLLKETEDGRDAINVILSKEETYADINPVRLGGNGVTAFVTITRGCDNMCTFCVVPFTRGRERSRDPHSIIQECQNLLDNGYKEITLLGQNVDSYLWYGGGPKKDFVKASEMQKATAVDFAHLLDLVAKAVPEMRIRFSTSNPQDMSLDVFRMIAKHDNICNYVHLPVQSGSNNMLLAMNRQHTREEYLDLIKKAKEIVPDIAFSQDMIIGFCNETEEDHQDTLSLMKEVEYDYGYMFAYSERPGTPAHKKMEDNIPFEVKQKRLNEVIELQRELSRKRMETYVGRTHQILIEGTSRKNKNQWKGRNSQNAVCVFDVLEGQKIGDIVSVFVYDNTQGTLLGRTAE
;
A
#
# COMPACT_ATOMS: atom_id res chain seq x y z
N LEU A 1 -15.86 8.34 -10.98
CA LEU A 1 -14.57 7.75 -10.63
C LEU A 1 -14.06 6.96 -11.82
N ILE A 2 -13.22 7.61 -12.64
CA ILE A 2 -12.59 6.96 -13.79
C ILE A 2 -11.21 6.54 -13.28
N THR A 3 -11.08 5.25 -12.95
CA THR A 3 -9.80 4.64 -12.62
C THR A 3 -9.03 4.38 -13.90
N VAL A 4 -7.98 5.14 -14.13
CA VAL A 4 -6.94 4.81 -15.08
C VAL A 4 -5.99 3.84 -14.36
N GLN A 5 -6.10 2.58 -14.66
CA GLN A 5 -5.45 1.38 -14.13
C GLN A 5 -6.05 0.75 -12.87
N GLU A 6 -6.20 -0.55 -12.95
CA GLU A 6 -6.54 -1.38 -11.79
C GLU A 6 -5.39 -1.34 -10.78
N LYS A 7 -5.67 -0.85 -9.59
CA LYS A 7 -4.75 -0.82 -8.46
C LYS A 7 -4.36 -2.24 -8.03
N TYR A 8 -3.19 -2.38 -7.42
CA TYR A 8 -2.72 -3.58 -6.71
C TYR A 8 -3.74 -4.11 -5.70
N ILE A 9 -4.45 -3.19 -5.05
CA ILE A 9 -5.68 -3.49 -4.33
C ILE A 9 -6.80 -3.19 -5.29
N ASP A 10 -7.56 -4.20 -5.62
CA ASP A 10 -8.83 -4.04 -6.26
C ASP A 10 -9.75 -3.25 -5.32
N GLU A 11 -9.92 -1.96 -5.59
CA GLU A 11 -10.79 -1.12 -4.74
C GLU A 11 -12.23 -1.59 -4.73
N THR A 12 -12.63 -2.42 -5.71
CA THR A 12 -13.93 -3.09 -5.71
C THR A 12 -14.02 -4.19 -4.65
N LYS A 13 -12.87 -4.66 -4.14
CA LYS A 13 -12.75 -5.65 -3.07
C LYS A 13 -12.57 -5.04 -1.68
N GLN A 14 -12.55 -3.71 -1.55
CA GLN A 14 -12.59 -3.08 -0.23
C GLN A 14 -13.85 -3.49 0.50
N GLY A 15 -13.69 -4.06 1.70
CA GLY A 15 -14.79 -4.62 2.46
C GLY A 15 -15.20 -6.03 2.06
N GLU A 16 -14.47 -6.72 1.18
CA GLU A 16 -14.62 -8.16 1.04
C GLU A 16 -14.07 -8.86 2.28
N ALA A 17 -14.85 -9.82 2.79
CA ALA A 17 -14.40 -10.67 3.90
C ALA A 17 -13.41 -11.72 3.42
N PHE A 18 -12.50 -12.11 4.28
CA PHE A 18 -11.44 -13.04 3.98
C PHE A 18 -11.66 -14.38 4.68
N ALA A 19 -11.40 -15.49 3.98
CA ALA A 19 -11.45 -16.85 4.56
C ALA A 19 -10.09 -17.53 4.48
N ILE A 20 -9.75 -18.25 5.55
CA ILE A 20 -8.60 -19.16 5.65
C ILE A 20 -9.15 -20.59 5.55
N ALA A 21 -8.30 -21.54 5.10
CA ALA A 21 -8.64 -22.97 5.05
C ALA A 21 -9.08 -23.51 6.42
N GLU A 22 -10.03 -24.43 6.39
CA GLU A 22 -10.83 -24.93 7.52
C GLU A 22 -10.02 -25.51 8.68
N ARG A 23 -10.42 -25.15 9.88
CA ARG A 23 -10.12 -25.83 11.16
C ARG A 23 -11.41 -26.47 11.74
N PRO A 24 -11.34 -27.28 12.81
CA PRO A 24 -12.47 -28.05 13.34
C PRO A 24 -13.76 -27.25 13.55
N GLU A 25 -14.91 -27.88 13.41
CA GLU A 25 -16.27 -27.33 13.42
C GLU A 25 -16.65 -26.45 14.63
N ASN A 26 -15.90 -26.50 15.75
CA ASN A 26 -16.21 -25.79 17.00
C ASN A 26 -15.38 -24.50 17.22
N SER A 27 -14.72 -23.95 16.19
CA SER A 27 -13.96 -22.70 16.32
C SER A 27 -14.85 -21.47 16.22
N LYS A 28 -14.54 -20.42 17.01
CA LYS A 28 -15.16 -19.11 16.87
C LYS A 28 -14.93 -18.54 15.45
N LYS A 29 -15.90 -17.83 14.92
CA LYS A 29 -15.87 -17.30 13.55
C LYS A 29 -15.51 -15.82 13.54
N LEU A 30 -14.43 -15.48 12.82
CA LEU A 30 -13.97 -14.13 12.56
C LEU A 30 -14.43 -13.67 11.18
N PHE A 31 -15.20 -12.59 11.12
CA PHE A 31 -15.47 -11.86 9.89
C PHE A 31 -14.57 -10.62 9.86
N LEU A 32 -13.65 -10.56 8.90
CA LEU A 32 -12.64 -9.50 8.80
C LEU A 32 -12.73 -8.81 7.45
N GLU A 33 -12.97 -7.51 7.47
CA GLU A 33 -12.96 -6.65 6.29
C GLU A 33 -11.81 -5.64 6.38
N SER A 34 -11.13 -5.37 5.25
CA SER A 34 -10.06 -4.38 5.18
C SER A 34 -10.42 -3.24 4.24
N TYR A 35 -10.25 -2.01 4.71
CA TYR A 35 -10.50 -0.77 3.97
C TYR A 35 -9.23 0.05 3.88
N GLY A 36 -8.93 0.62 2.70
CA GLY A 36 -7.86 1.60 2.54
C GLY A 36 -6.67 1.11 1.71
N CYS A 37 -5.48 1.08 2.29
CA CYS A 37 -4.22 0.83 1.57
C CYS A 37 -3.71 -0.61 1.73
N GLN A 38 -2.66 -0.95 0.97
CA GLN A 38 -1.98 -2.25 1.03
C GLN A 38 -1.47 -2.59 2.44
N MET A 39 -1.02 -1.58 3.19
CA MET A 39 -0.61 -1.77 4.58
C MET A 39 -1.75 -2.24 5.49
N ASN A 40 -2.98 -1.73 5.29
CA ASN A 40 -4.13 -2.22 6.07
C ASN A 40 -4.46 -3.67 5.72
N PHE A 41 -4.30 -4.05 4.45
CA PHE A 41 -4.46 -5.43 4.04
C PHE A 41 -3.43 -6.34 4.72
N SER A 42 -2.15 -5.97 4.67
CA SER A 42 -1.08 -6.70 5.37
C SER A 42 -1.30 -6.75 6.89
N ASP A 43 -1.77 -5.65 7.49
CA ASP A 43 -2.16 -5.63 8.91
C ASP A 43 -3.32 -6.61 9.20
N SER A 44 -4.27 -6.75 8.30
CA SER A 44 -5.36 -7.73 8.45
C SER A 44 -4.86 -9.18 8.41
N GLU A 45 -3.83 -9.48 7.63
CA GLU A 45 -3.18 -10.79 7.62
C GLU A 45 -2.49 -11.09 8.98
N ILE A 46 -1.84 -10.08 9.58
CA ILE A 46 -1.26 -10.18 10.93
C ILE A 46 -2.35 -10.43 11.99
N VAL A 47 -3.43 -9.64 11.95
CA VAL A 47 -4.58 -9.79 12.86
C VAL A 47 -5.19 -11.20 12.74
N ALA A 48 -5.39 -11.68 11.53
CA ALA A 48 -5.92 -13.02 11.29
C ALA A 48 -5.00 -14.11 11.85
N SER A 49 -3.65 -13.95 11.74
CA SER A 49 -2.69 -14.87 12.34
C SER A 49 -2.80 -14.90 13.86
N ILE A 50 -2.80 -13.74 14.52
CA ILE A 50 -2.92 -13.63 15.98
C ILE A 50 -4.21 -14.32 16.47
N LEU A 51 -5.34 -14.04 15.81
CA LEU A 51 -6.63 -14.60 16.21
C LEU A 51 -6.80 -16.07 15.84
N ASN A 52 -6.13 -16.52 14.77
CA ASN A 52 -6.10 -17.94 14.42
C ASN A 52 -5.41 -18.79 15.52
N GLU A 53 -4.33 -18.28 16.13
CA GLU A 53 -3.70 -18.92 17.29
C GLU A 53 -4.64 -19.00 18.51
N GLN A 54 -5.59 -18.07 18.61
CA GLN A 54 -6.62 -18.05 19.66
C GLN A 54 -7.89 -18.87 19.32
N GLY A 55 -7.84 -19.65 18.25
CA GLY A 55 -8.93 -20.55 17.86
C GLY A 55 -10.04 -19.91 17.03
N TYR A 56 -9.81 -18.71 16.46
CA TYR A 56 -10.73 -18.12 15.50
C TYR A 56 -10.43 -18.61 14.08
N ASN A 57 -11.48 -18.95 13.34
CA ASN A 57 -11.44 -19.17 11.90
C ASN A 57 -12.12 -18.04 11.16
N THR A 58 -11.57 -17.62 10.04
CA THR A 58 -12.22 -16.61 9.21
C THR A 58 -13.44 -17.18 8.49
N THR A 59 -14.45 -16.32 8.30
CA THR A 59 -15.66 -16.63 7.52
C THR A 59 -15.96 -15.50 6.52
N LEU A 60 -16.54 -15.89 5.36
CA LEU A 60 -17.05 -14.94 4.37
C LEU A 60 -18.49 -14.50 4.66
N LYS A 61 -19.17 -15.17 5.59
CA LYS A 61 -20.57 -14.91 5.93
C LYS A 61 -20.65 -14.17 7.26
N VAL A 62 -21.05 -12.92 7.21
CA VAL A 62 -21.16 -12.06 8.39
C VAL A 62 -22.18 -12.61 9.40
N GLU A 63 -23.19 -13.33 8.94
CA GLU A 63 -24.25 -13.93 9.79
C GLU A 63 -23.70 -15.05 10.67
N GLU A 64 -22.60 -15.69 10.28
CA GLU A 64 -21.96 -16.76 11.07
C GLU A 64 -20.98 -16.20 12.10
N ALA A 65 -20.58 -14.93 12.00
CA ALA A 65 -19.52 -14.35 12.80
C ALA A 65 -19.86 -14.30 14.30
N ASP A 66 -18.85 -14.60 15.13
CA ASP A 66 -18.81 -14.33 16.57
C ASP A 66 -18.06 -13.01 16.84
N LEU A 67 -17.10 -12.68 15.94
CA LEU A 67 -16.29 -11.48 15.96
C LEU A 67 -16.29 -10.83 14.58
N ILE A 68 -16.64 -9.55 14.51
CA ILE A 68 -16.51 -8.72 13.31
C ILE A 68 -15.41 -7.71 13.54
N LEU A 69 -14.42 -7.65 12.64
CA LEU A 69 -13.35 -6.66 12.67
C LEU A 69 -13.31 -5.88 11.36
N LEU A 70 -13.32 -4.56 11.45
CA LEU A 70 -13.14 -3.63 10.34
C LEU A 70 -11.77 -2.97 10.45
N ASN A 71 -10.82 -3.35 9.60
CA ASN A 71 -9.51 -2.69 9.53
C ASN A 71 -9.62 -1.46 8.62
N THR A 72 -9.32 -0.28 9.17
CA THR A 72 -9.76 1.00 8.63
C THR A 72 -8.61 1.96 8.34
N CYS A 73 -8.79 2.78 7.29
CA CYS A 73 -7.85 3.80 6.85
C CYS A 73 -8.29 5.21 7.25
N SER A 74 -7.35 6.07 7.57
CA SER A 74 -7.58 7.50 7.88
C SER A 74 -7.17 8.45 6.76
N ILE A 75 -6.63 7.93 5.66
CA ILE A 75 -6.07 8.76 4.58
C ILE A 75 -7.18 9.37 3.70
N ARG A 76 -8.33 8.68 3.56
CA ARG A 76 -9.42 9.09 2.68
C ARG A 76 -10.72 9.28 3.45
N GLU A 77 -11.36 10.43 3.32
CA GLU A 77 -12.65 10.73 3.94
C GLU A 77 -13.75 9.74 3.52
N LYS A 78 -13.79 9.38 2.25
CA LYS A 78 -14.73 8.39 1.73
C LYS A 78 -14.58 7.02 2.42
N ALA A 79 -13.38 6.65 2.85
CA ALA A 79 -13.17 5.40 3.58
C ALA A 79 -13.83 5.45 4.97
N GLU A 80 -13.77 6.58 5.66
CA GLU A 80 -14.45 6.77 6.96
C GLU A 80 -15.97 6.68 6.82
N GLN A 81 -16.53 7.37 5.84
CA GLN A 81 -17.99 7.30 5.57
C GLN A 81 -18.43 5.88 5.21
N THR A 82 -17.64 5.16 4.40
CA THR A 82 -17.93 3.77 4.04
C THR A 82 -17.95 2.86 5.28
N VAL A 83 -16.97 3.02 6.19
CA VAL A 83 -16.91 2.25 7.44
C VAL A 83 -18.12 2.53 8.34
N ARG A 84 -18.52 3.80 8.50
CA ARG A 84 -19.71 4.17 9.29
C ARG A 84 -21.00 3.60 8.70
N MET A 85 -21.14 3.63 7.36
CA MET A 85 -22.29 2.99 6.70
C MET A 85 -22.26 1.46 6.89
N ARG A 86 -21.09 0.84 6.88
CA ARG A 86 -20.94 -0.60 7.09
C ARG A 86 -21.32 -0.99 8.53
N LEU A 87 -20.86 -0.23 9.51
CA LEU A 87 -21.27 -0.43 10.92
C LEU A 87 -22.78 -0.35 11.09
N ALA A 88 -23.44 0.62 10.45
CA ALA A 88 -24.90 0.74 10.51
C ALA A 88 -25.62 -0.53 10.01
N GLN A 89 -25.06 -1.23 9.01
CA GLN A 89 -25.62 -2.50 8.50
C GLN A 89 -25.55 -3.63 9.54
N PHE A 90 -24.54 -3.64 10.41
CA PHE A 90 -24.39 -4.67 11.45
C PHE A 90 -25.33 -4.48 12.65
N LYS A 91 -25.99 -3.34 12.75
CA LYS A 91 -26.88 -3.00 13.89
C LYS A 91 -28.00 -4.04 14.12
N ASN A 92 -28.58 -4.53 13.03
CA ASN A 92 -29.63 -5.56 13.11
C ASN A 92 -29.05 -6.93 13.49
N LEU A 93 -27.87 -7.25 12.99
CA LEU A 93 -27.19 -8.51 13.30
C LEU A 93 -26.78 -8.56 14.79
N LYS A 94 -26.23 -7.48 15.33
CA LYS A 94 -25.88 -7.36 16.76
C LYS A 94 -27.09 -7.54 17.67
N LYS A 95 -28.29 -7.05 17.27
CA LYS A 95 -29.54 -7.28 18.01
C LYS A 95 -29.96 -8.75 18.05
N GLN A 96 -29.69 -9.48 16.96
CA GLN A 96 -30.00 -10.93 16.87
C GLN A 96 -28.96 -11.78 17.60
N LYS A 97 -27.71 -11.30 17.63
CA LYS A 97 -26.55 -11.95 18.29
C LYS A 97 -25.91 -10.98 19.29
N PRO A 98 -26.49 -10.79 20.50
CA PRO A 98 -26.00 -9.80 21.49
C PRO A 98 -24.54 -10.05 21.91
N ASN A 99 -24.11 -11.31 21.95
CA ASN A 99 -22.74 -11.70 22.35
C ASN A 99 -21.69 -11.55 21.22
N MET A 100 -22.10 -11.16 20.01
CA MET A 100 -21.18 -10.90 18.91
C MET A 100 -20.38 -9.63 19.19
N THR A 101 -19.06 -9.71 19.12
CA THR A 101 -18.16 -8.55 19.28
C THR A 101 -17.95 -7.84 17.96
N VAL A 102 -18.02 -6.51 17.96
CA VAL A 102 -17.71 -5.66 16.79
C VAL A 102 -16.54 -4.77 17.12
N GLY A 103 -15.46 -4.87 16.34
CA GLY A 103 -14.24 -4.10 16.55
C GLY A 103 -13.82 -3.28 15.33
N VAL A 104 -13.18 -2.14 15.58
CA VAL A 104 -12.58 -1.29 14.57
C VAL A 104 -11.08 -1.20 14.79
N LEU A 105 -10.32 -1.49 13.74
CA LEU A 105 -8.86 -1.57 13.76
C LEU A 105 -8.23 -0.50 12.88
N GLY A 106 -6.93 -0.28 13.07
CA GLY A 106 -6.08 0.46 12.13
C GLY A 106 -6.03 1.97 12.34
N CYS A 107 -5.71 2.71 11.28
CA CYS A 107 -5.39 4.14 11.38
C CYS A 107 -6.58 5.02 11.81
N MET A 108 -7.82 4.64 11.47
CA MET A 108 -9.02 5.36 11.90
C MET A 108 -9.28 5.13 13.39
N ALA A 109 -9.08 3.91 13.87
CA ALA A 109 -9.16 3.57 15.30
C ALA A 109 -8.15 4.41 16.11
N GLU A 110 -6.90 4.49 15.67
CA GLU A 110 -5.87 5.31 16.32
C GLU A 110 -6.21 6.81 16.33
N ARG A 111 -6.78 7.33 15.24
CA ARG A 111 -7.11 8.75 15.13
C ARG A 111 -8.32 9.16 15.97
N LEU A 112 -9.36 8.34 16.00
CA LEU A 112 -10.61 8.67 16.69
C LEU A 112 -10.61 8.24 18.16
N LYS A 113 -9.88 7.19 18.50
CA LYS A 113 -9.70 6.70 19.89
C LYS A 113 -11.05 6.46 20.59
N THR A 114 -11.16 6.92 21.83
CA THR A 114 -12.37 6.80 22.65
C THR A 114 -13.61 7.44 22.01
N LYS A 115 -13.42 8.52 21.24
CA LYS A 115 -14.52 9.18 20.53
C LYS A 115 -15.30 8.22 19.64
N PHE A 116 -14.63 7.18 19.09
CA PHE A 116 -15.29 6.17 18.27
C PHE A 116 -16.29 5.34 19.07
N LEU A 117 -15.96 4.94 20.31
CA LEU A 117 -16.86 4.22 21.20
C LEU A 117 -18.04 5.10 21.65
N GLU A 118 -17.80 6.38 21.87
CA GLU A 118 -18.84 7.35 22.28
C GLU A 118 -19.84 7.63 21.14
N GLU A 119 -19.36 7.74 19.89
CA GLU A 119 -20.19 8.03 18.71
C GLU A 119 -20.90 6.79 18.16
N GLU A 120 -20.26 5.62 18.22
CA GLU A 120 -20.73 4.38 17.60
C GLU A 120 -20.98 3.28 18.64
N GLN A 121 -22.11 3.35 19.31
CA GLN A 121 -22.54 2.39 20.36
C GLN A 121 -22.54 0.91 19.95
N LEU A 122 -22.35 0.62 18.66
CA LEU A 122 -22.23 -0.74 18.13
C LEU A 122 -20.83 -1.33 18.33
N VAL A 123 -19.83 -0.47 18.50
CA VAL A 123 -18.41 -0.87 18.55
C VAL A 123 -18.03 -1.19 19.98
N ASP A 124 -17.60 -2.40 20.22
CA ASP A 124 -17.16 -2.91 21.53
C ASP A 124 -15.61 -2.81 21.67
N LEU A 125 -14.88 -2.71 20.54
CA LEU A 125 -13.42 -2.84 20.50
C LEU A 125 -12.77 -1.83 19.53
N VAL A 126 -11.77 -1.08 20.01
CA VAL A 126 -11.00 -0.12 19.19
C VAL A 126 -9.51 -0.37 19.35
N VAL A 127 -8.80 -0.72 18.25
CA VAL A 127 -7.39 -1.12 18.31
C VAL A 127 -6.54 -0.39 17.26
N GLY A 128 -5.51 0.30 17.73
CA GLY A 128 -4.53 0.98 16.88
C GLY A 128 -3.61 0.00 16.14
N PRO A 129 -2.86 0.48 15.11
CA PRO A 129 -2.02 -0.39 14.27
C PRO A 129 -0.88 -1.08 15.00
N ASP A 130 -0.45 -0.57 16.15
CA ASP A 130 0.66 -1.13 16.92
C ASP A 130 0.21 -1.95 18.14
N ALA A 131 -1.11 -2.16 18.30
CA ALA A 131 -1.69 -2.83 19.45
C ALA A 131 -2.34 -4.20 19.12
N TYR A 132 -2.13 -4.74 17.92
CA TYR A 132 -2.79 -5.99 17.51
C TYR A 132 -2.42 -7.20 18.38
N ARG A 133 -1.22 -7.23 18.98
CA ARG A 133 -0.83 -8.31 19.92
C ARG A 133 -1.72 -8.37 21.16
N ASP A 134 -2.34 -7.25 21.51
CA ASP A 134 -3.20 -7.18 22.68
C ASP A 134 -4.66 -7.63 22.39
N LEU A 135 -4.99 -7.91 21.13
CA LEU A 135 -6.32 -8.38 20.73
C LEU A 135 -6.87 -9.52 21.61
N PRO A 136 -6.08 -10.56 21.97
CA PRO A 136 -6.58 -11.64 22.84
C PRO A 136 -7.03 -11.17 24.22
N ASN A 137 -6.34 -10.18 24.81
CA ASN A 137 -6.69 -9.62 26.12
C ASN A 137 -7.92 -8.71 26.01
N LEU A 138 -7.95 -7.83 25.01
CA LEU A 138 -9.06 -6.92 24.74
C LEU A 138 -10.37 -7.68 24.45
N LEU A 139 -10.30 -8.82 23.76
CA LEU A 139 -11.47 -9.68 23.51
C LEU A 139 -12.02 -10.30 24.81
N LYS A 140 -11.16 -10.64 25.77
CA LYS A 140 -11.61 -11.09 27.10
C LYS A 140 -12.32 -9.97 27.86
N GLU A 141 -11.84 -8.73 27.75
CA GLU A 141 -12.51 -7.58 28.36
C GLU A 141 -13.91 -7.35 27.77
N THR A 142 -14.07 -7.52 26.44
CA THR A 142 -15.40 -7.42 25.81
C THR A 142 -16.33 -8.58 26.19
N GLU A 143 -15.81 -9.79 26.41
CA GLU A 143 -16.58 -10.93 26.94
C GLU A 143 -17.11 -10.66 28.36
N ASP A 144 -16.39 -9.87 29.17
CA ASP A 144 -16.81 -9.38 30.49
C ASP A 144 -17.83 -8.22 30.41
N GLY A 145 -18.26 -7.82 29.22
CA GLY A 145 -19.25 -6.76 28.99
C GLY A 145 -18.69 -5.34 29.10
N ARG A 146 -17.38 -5.15 28.95
CA ARG A 146 -16.70 -3.84 28.94
C ARG A 146 -16.27 -3.46 27.54
N ASP A 147 -16.37 -2.19 27.19
CA ASP A 147 -15.72 -1.68 25.98
C ASP A 147 -14.21 -1.72 26.14
N ALA A 148 -13.48 -2.16 25.10
CA ALA A 148 -12.04 -2.33 25.14
C ALA A 148 -11.35 -1.43 24.12
N ILE A 149 -10.27 -0.77 24.53
CA ILE A 149 -9.50 0.13 23.69
C ILE A 149 -7.99 0.02 23.93
N ASN A 150 -7.22 -0.14 22.85
CA ASN A 150 -5.77 0.03 22.88
C ASN A 150 -5.30 0.76 21.61
N VAL A 151 -4.85 2.00 21.77
CA VAL A 151 -4.40 2.90 20.69
C VAL A 151 -3.01 3.47 21.02
N ILE A 152 -2.12 2.60 21.48
CA ILE A 152 -0.73 2.96 21.82
C ILE A 152 0.12 2.90 20.54
N LEU A 153 0.88 3.97 20.28
CA LEU A 153 1.91 3.99 19.23
C LEU A 153 3.24 3.46 19.79
N SER A 154 3.64 2.29 19.31
CA SER A 154 4.89 1.64 19.71
C SER A 154 6.11 2.31 19.05
N LYS A 155 7.27 2.21 19.70
CA LYS A 155 8.57 2.58 19.13
C LYS A 155 9.35 1.38 18.58
N GLU A 156 8.89 0.17 18.83
CA GLU A 156 9.63 -1.07 18.57
C GLU A 156 8.81 -2.08 17.73
N GLU A 157 7.47 -2.07 17.85
CA GLU A 157 6.62 -3.08 17.22
C GLU A 157 6.71 -3.07 15.68
N THR A 158 7.15 -4.18 15.12
CA THR A 158 7.22 -4.42 13.67
C THR A 158 6.50 -5.71 13.25
N TYR A 159 6.01 -6.51 14.20
CA TYR A 159 5.40 -7.83 13.99
C TYR A 159 6.35 -8.82 13.27
N ALA A 160 7.65 -8.67 13.48
CA ALA A 160 8.69 -9.43 12.77
C ALA A 160 8.64 -10.96 13.02
N ASP A 161 8.14 -11.37 14.18
CA ASP A 161 8.02 -12.76 14.63
C ASP A 161 6.69 -13.42 14.23
N ILE A 162 5.74 -12.66 13.67
CA ILE A 162 4.46 -13.18 13.20
C ILE A 162 4.62 -13.59 11.74
N ASN A 163 4.32 -14.85 11.43
CA ASN A 163 4.19 -15.28 10.04
C ASN A 163 2.74 -15.02 9.57
N PRO A 164 2.50 -14.05 8.67
CA PRO A 164 1.14 -13.65 8.31
C PRO A 164 0.39 -14.77 7.59
N VAL A 165 -0.83 -15.03 8.01
CA VAL A 165 -1.76 -15.88 7.26
C VAL A 165 -2.21 -15.11 6.02
N ARG A 166 -2.06 -15.73 4.84
CA ARG A 166 -2.42 -15.07 3.58
C ARG A 166 -3.92 -15.07 3.36
N LEU A 167 -4.49 -13.88 3.26
CA LEU A 167 -5.91 -13.66 3.11
C LEU A 167 -6.21 -13.30 1.64
N GLY A 168 -7.08 -14.08 1.00
CA GLY A 168 -7.81 -13.70 -0.20
C GLY A 168 -7.00 -13.16 -1.38
N GLY A 169 -5.79 -13.66 -1.63
CA GLY A 169 -4.98 -13.29 -2.79
C GLY A 169 -5.27 -14.14 -4.03
N ASN A 170 -4.52 -13.89 -5.11
CA ASN A 170 -4.50 -14.74 -6.29
C ASN A 170 -3.61 -15.99 -6.11
N GLY A 171 -3.02 -16.19 -4.92
CA GLY A 171 -2.07 -17.27 -4.62
C GLY A 171 -0.69 -17.09 -5.28
N VAL A 172 -0.44 -15.97 -5.92
CA VAL A 172 0.77 -15.72 -6.72
C VAL A 172 1.57 -14.53 -6.23
N THR A 173 0.88 -13.47 -5.75
CA THR A 173 1.49 -12.22 -5.27
C THR A 173 1.22 -12.02 -3.79
N ALA A 174 2.22 -11.55 -3.03
CA ALA A 174 2.10 -11.28 -1.61
C ALA A 174 2.73 -9.94 -1.22
N PHE A 175 2.27 -9.39 -0.10
CA PHE A 175 2.84 -8.20 0.51
C PHE A 175 3.76 -8.58 1.68
N VAL A 176 4.91 -7.94 1.78
CA VAL A 176 5.87 -8.12 2.89
C VAL A 176 6.16 -6.75 3.49
N THR A 177 5.69 -6.52 4.71
CA THR A 177 5.95 -5.26 5.41
C THR A 177 7.39 -5.19 5.89
N ILE A 178 8.12 -4.12 5.52
CA ILE A 178 9.52 -3.91 5.89
C ILE A 178 9.73 -2.72 6.83
N THR A 179 8.84 -1.71 6.77
CA THR A 179 8.88 -0.53 7.67
C THR A 179 7.50 -0.21 8.20
N ARG A 180 7.43 0.41 9.38
CA ARG A 180 6.21 0.93 10.00
C ARG A 180 6.46 2.35 10.51
N GLY A 181 5.45 3.23 10.35
CA GLY A 181 5.57 4.64 10.70
C GLY A 181 6.33 5.46 9.64
N CYS A 182 6.41 6.76 9.85
CA CYS A 182 7.10 7.66 8.93
C CYS A 182 7.54 8.92 9.67
N ASP A 183 8.79 9.34 9.48
CA ASP A 183 9.39 10.51 10.12
C ASP A 183 9.38 11.78 9.24
N ASN A 184 8.89 11.71 7.99
CA ASN A 184 8.96 12.83 7.04
C ASN A 184 8.03 14.02 7.36
N MET A 185 7.03 13.84 8.21
CA MET A 185 6.17 14.93 8.73
C MET A 185 5.59 15.85 7.64
N CYS A 186 5.25 15.33 6.47
CA CYS A 186 4.56 16.09 5.42
C CYS A 186 3.30 16.75 5.98
N THR A 187 3.07 18.04 5.67
CA THR A 187 2.06 18.86 6.34
C THR A 187 0.62 18.36 6.18
N PHE A 188 0.33 17.68 5.08
CA PHE A 188 -0.99 17.10 4.78
C PHE A 188 -1.20 15.68 5.35
N CYS A 189 -0.15 15.04 5.88
CA CYS A 189 -0.15 13.61 6.13
C CYS A 189 -0.51 13.25 7.58
N VAL A 190 -1.41 12.25 7.74
CA VAL A 190 -1.82 11.73 9.06
C VAL A 190 -0.93 10.58 9.55
N VAL A 191 -0.09 9.99 8.70
CA VAL A 191 0.66 8.76 9.01
C VAL A 191 1.51 8.87 10.27
N PRO A 192 2.31 9.95 10.51
CA PRO A 192 3.08 10.07 11.74
C PRO A 192 2.24 10.03 13.02
N PHE A 193 0.97 10.42 12.92
CA PHE A 193 0.04 10.51 14.05
C PHE A 193 -0.81 9.23 14.24
N THR A 194 -0.86 8.36 13.23
CA THR A 194 -1.65 7.14 13.27
C THR A 194 -0.82 5.86 13.23
N ARG A 195 0.45 5.94 12.80
CA ARG A 195 1.39 4.80 12.73
C ARG A 195 2.71 5.07 13.43
N GLY A 196 2.84 6.25 14.05
CA GLY A 196 3.98 6.62 14.86
C GLY A 196 5.29 6.83 14.10
N ARG A 197 6.39 6.73 14.84
CA ARG A 197 7.73 6.93 14.32
C ARG A 197 8.17 5.79 13.42
N GLU A 198 9.05 6.11 12.49
CA GLU A 198 9.61 5.15 11.55
C GLU A 198 10.53 4.16 12.25
N ARG A 199 10.29 2.89 11.97
CA ARG A 199 11.07 1.74 12.43
C ARG A 199 11.11 0.64 11.38
N SER A 200 12.29 0.08 11.20
CA SER A 200 12.56 -0.97 10.21
C SER A 200 12.49 -2.36 10.84
N ARG A 201 11.92 -3.30 10.11
CA ARG A 201 11.86 -4.69 10.48
C ARG A 201 13.22 -5.36 10.25
N ASP A 202 13.58 -6.34 11.06
CA ASP A 202 14.79 -7.13 10.91
C ASP A 202 14.92 -7.76 9.52
N PRO A 203 16.05 -7.57 8.80
CA PRO A 203 16.25 -8.12 7.46
C PRO A 203 16.18 -9.65 7.42
N HIS A 204 16.62 -10.37 8.46
CA HIS A 204 16.51 -11.83 8.50
C HIS A 204 15.06 -12.31 8.51
N SER A 205 14.21 -11.65 9.30
CA SER A 205 12.78 -11.99 9.34
C SER A 205 12.08 -11.70 8.00
N ILE A 206 12.49 -10.64 7.28
CA ILE A 206 11.98 -10.33 5.94
C ILE A 206 12.40 -11.42 4.94
N ILE A 207 13.67 -11.81 4.93
CA ILE A 207 14.20 -12.86 4.05
C ILE A 207 13.49 -14.18 4.32
N GLN A 208 13.32 -14.56 5.58
CA GLN A 208 12.64 -15.80 5.96
C GLN A 208 11.18 -15.82 5.48
N GLU A 209 10.46 -14.69 5.61
CA GLU A 209 9.09 -14.56 5.09
C GLU A 209 9.05 -14.70 3.56
N CYS A 210 10.01 -14.07 2.85
CA CYS A 210 10.11 -14.19 1.39
C CYS A 210 10.39 -15.64 0.94
N GLN A 211 11.28 -16.36 1.64
CA GLN A 211 11.56 -17.76 1.37
C GLN A 211 10.35 -18.66 1.64
N ASN A 212 9.65 -18.44 2.75
CA ASN A 212 8.41 -19.16 3.05
C ASN A 212 7.34 -18.94 1.96
N LEU A 213 7.25 -17.73 1.42
CA LEU A 213 6.34 -17.42 0.31
C LEU A 213 6.75 -18.18 -0.96
N LEU A 214 8.04 -18.20 -1.30
CA LEU A 214 8.56 -18.96 -2.44
C LEU A 214 8.23 -20.46 -2.31
N ASP A 215 8.47 -21.05 -1.14
CA ASP A 215 8.20 -22.46 -0.83
C ASP A 215 6.69 -22.79 -0.94
N ASN A 216 5.83 -21.82 -0.66
CA ASN A 216 4.37 -21.92 -0.81
C ASN A 216 3.87 -21.56 -2.23
N GLY A 217 4.77 -21.41 -3.20
CA GLY A 217 4.43 -21.25 -4.62
C GLY A 217 4.15 -19.83 -5.08
N TYR A 218 4.34 -18.83 -4.21
CA TYR A 218 4.23 -17.42 -4.63
C TYR A 218 5.33 -17.04 -5.62
N LYS A 219 5.03 -16.15 -6.55
CA LYS A 219 5.89 -15.76 -7.67
C LYS A 219 6.30 -14.28 -7.66
N GLU A 220 5.60 -13.46 -6.91
CA GLU A 220 5.91 -12.04 -6.77
C GLU A 220 5.67 -11.57 -5.33
N ILE A 221 6.58 -10.76 -4.82
CA ILE A 221 6.42 -10.04 -3.57
C ILE A 221 6.45 -8.53 -3.82
N THR A 222 5.73 -7.80 -2.98
CA THR A 222 5.84 -6.35 -2.90
C THR A 222 6.27 -5.96 -1.49
N LEU A 223 7.46 -5.36 -1.38
CA LEU A 223 7.94 -4.81 -0.12
C LEU A 223 7.15 -3.54 0.21
N LEU A 224 6.55 -3.49 1.40
CA LEU A 224 5.66 -2.41 1.83
C LEU A 224 6.19 -1.65 3.03
N GLY A 225 5.87 -0.36 3.05
CA GLY A 225 6.07 0.55 4.16
C GLY A 225 5.28 1.84 3.96
N GLN A 226 5.42 2.80 4.87
CA GLN A 226 4.94 4.17 4.67
C GLN A 226 5.96 5.01 3.90
N ASN A 227 7.22 4.57 3.90
CA ASN A 227 8.34 5.07 3.12
C ASN A 227 9.41 3.97 3.08
N VAL A 228 9.45 3.16 2.02
CA VAL A 228 10.36 2.00 1.95
C VAL A 228 11.81 2.41 1.74
N ASP A 229 12.05 3.54 1.04
CA ASP A 229 13.39 4.02 0.72
C ASP A 229 14.16 4.45 1.97
N SER A 230 13.45 4.79 3.02
CA SER A 230 14.04 5.18 4.29
C SER A 230 14.38 4.00 5.19
N TYR A 231 14.13 2.76 4.76
CA TYR A 231 14.49 1.56 5.53
C TYR A 231 15.94 1.64 6.02
N LEU A 232 16.09 1.50 7.34
CA LEU A 232 17.41 1.47 8.00
C LEU A 232 17.30 0.60 9.26
N TRP A 233 17.83 -0.61 9.19
CA TRP A 233 17.90 -1.50 10.34
C TRP A 233 19.31 -1.51 10.92
N TYR A 234 19.42 -1.32 12.23
CA TYR A 234 20.68 -1.25 12.97
C TYR A 234 20.59 -1.99 14.32
N GLY A 235 19.73 -3.00 14.41
CA GLY A 235 19.46 -3.77 15.61
C GLY A 235 18.11 -3.48 16.25
N GLY A 236 17.25 -2.65 15.59
CA GLY A 236 15.90 -2.30 16.03
C GLY A 236 15.78 -0.87 16.58
N GLY A 237 14.55 -0.47 16.89
CA GLY A 237 14.21 0.86 17.39
C GLY A 237 13.91 1.90 16.29
N PRO A 238 13.56 3.14 16.67
CA PRO A 238 13.21 4.21 15.74
C PRO A 238 14.40 4.67 14.91
N LYS A 239 14.20 4.86 13.59
CA LYS A 239 15.26 5.36 12.67
C LYS A 239 15.99 6.60 13.18
N LYS A 240 15.27 7.55 13.77
CA LYS A 240 15.86 8.79 14.31
C LYS A 240 16.93 8.56 15.40
N ASP A 241 16.89 7.42 16.09
CA ASP A 241 17.85 7.11 17.16
C ASP A 241 19.16 6.52 16.62
N PHE A 242 19.25 6.25 15.30
CA PHE A 242 20.48 5.80 14.63
C PHE A 242 21.67 6.72 14.85
N VAL A 243 21.45 8.03 15.02
CA VAL A 243 22.52 8.98 15.34
C VAL A 243 23.23 8.65 16.66
N LYS A 244 22.55 7.93 17.57
CA LYS A 244 23.09 7.49 18.87
C LYS A 244 23.61 6.04 18.83
N ALA A 245 23.50 5.38 17.68
CA ALA A 245 23.93 3.99 17.54
C ALA A 245 25.44 3.87 17.74
N SER A 246 25.87 2.74 18.30
CA SER A 246 27.29 2.42 18.45
C SER A 246 27.97 2.28 17.08
N GLU A 247 29.30 2.41 17.04
CA GLU A 247 30.06 2.24 15.80
C GLU A 247 29.85 0.83 15.18
N MET A 248 29.68 -0.20 16.02
CA MET A 248 29.34 -1.54 15.56
C MET A 248 27.97 -1.58 14.88
N GLN A 249 26.95 -0.98 15.48
CA GLN A 249 25.61 -0.90 14.89
C GLN A 249 25.59 -0.12 13.58
N LYS A 250 26.36 0.98 13.50
CA LYS A 250 26.49 1.76 12.27
C LYS A 250 27.18 0.96 11.16
N ALA A 251 28.23 0.20 11.51
CA ALA A 251 28.99 -0.62 10.57
C ALA A 251 28.20 -1.83 10.04
N THR A 252 27.22 -2.32 10.79
CA THR A 252 26.37 -3.48 10.43
C THR A 252 24.96 -3.08 10.00
N ALA A 253 24.70 -1.79 9.85
CA ALA A 253 23.41 -1.29 9.45
C ALA A 253 23.05 -1.71 8.01
N VAL A 254 21.80 -2.05 7.80
CA VAL A 254 21.23 -2.44 6.51
C VAL A 254 20.27 -1.35 6.05
N ASP A 255 20.60 -0.68 4.96
CA ASP A 255 19.72 0.26 4.28
C ASP A 255 18.82 -0.43 3.24
N PHE A 256 17.98 0.35 2.55
CA PHE A 256 17.03 -0.21 1.61
C PHE A 256 17.71 -0.87 0.38
N ALA A 257 18.76 -0.27 -0.15
CA ALA A 257 19.49 -0.84 -1.30
C ALA A 257 20.15 -2.17 -0.92
N HIS A 258 20.74 -2.24 0.26
CA HIS A 258 21.35 -3.47 0.77
C HIS A 258 20.25 -4.53 1.07
N LEU A 259 19.10 -4.14 1.62
CA LEU A 259 17.97 -5.06 1.81
C LEU A 259 17.49 -5.65 0.47
N LEU A 260 17.37 -4.81 -0.58
CA LEU A 260 17.00 -5.28 -1.92
C LEU A 260 17.97 -6.33 -2.46
N ASP A 261 19.28 -6.10 -2.30
CA ASP A 261 20.33 -7.05 -2.71
C ASP A 261 20.20 -8.38 -1.96
N LEU A 262 19.98 -8.33 -0.65
CA LEU A 262 19.80 -9.53 0.19
C LEU A 262 18.56 -10.33 -0.23
N VAL A 263 17.41 -9.66 -0.38
CA VAL A 263 16.15 -10.31 -0.78
C VAL A 263 16.25 -10.88 -2.19
N ALA A 264 16.81 -10.12 -3.15
CA ALA A 264 16.95 -10.58 -4.52
C ALA A 264 17.81 -11.86 -4.65
N LYS A 265 18.86 -11.97 -3.84
CA LYS A 265 19.69 -13.18 -3.77
C LYS A 265 18.99 -14.34 -3.06
N ALA A 266 18.17 -14.07 -2.05
CA ALA A 266 17.50 -15.09 -1.27
C ALA A 266 16.35 -15.78 -2.03
N VAL A 267 15.68 -15.05 -2.94
CA VAL A 267 14.53 -15.53 -3.71
C VAL A 267 14.67 -15.22 -5.20
N PRO A 268 15.68 -15.76 -5.90
CA PRO A 268 16.02 -15.39 -7.28
C PRO A 268 14.91 -15.74 -8.29
N GLU A 269 14.01 -16.66 -7.97
CA GLU A 269 12.88 -17.08 -8.81
C GLU A 269 11.63 -16.23 -8.61
N MET A 270 11.63 -15.31 -7.63
CA MET A 270 10.50 -14.42 -7.37
C MET A 270 10.74 -13.02 -7.93
N ARG A 271 9.70 -12.42 -8.48
CA ARG A 271 9.71 -10.99 -8.78
C ARG A 271 9.60 -10.17 -7.50
N ILE A 272 10.39 -9.12 -7.44
CA ILE A 272 10.42 -8.19 -6.30
C ILE A 272 9.94 -6.82 -6.77
N ARG A 273 8.92 -6.32 -6.11
CA ARG A 273 8.45 -4.93 -6.21
C ARG A 273 8.54 -4.26 -4.86
N PHE A 274 8.48 -2.96 -4.85
CA PHE A 274 8.34 -2.17 -3.65
C PHE A 274 7.41 -0.99 -3.89
N SER A 275 6.82 -0.47 -2.85
CA SER A 275 5.82 0.60 -2.96
C SER A 275 5.91 1.58 -1.80
N THR A 276 5.58 2.83 -2.11
CA THR A 276 5.59 3.96 -1.19
C THR A 276 7.01 4.50 -0.96
N SER A 277 7.54 5.14 -1.98
CA SER A 277 8.83 5.83 -1.98
C SER A 277 8.68 7.32 -1.67
N ASN A 278 9.79 7.94 -1.27
CA ASN A 278 9.87 9.39 -1.14
C ASN A 278 11.14 9.90 -1.85
N PRO A 279 11.04 10.88 -2.74
CA PRO A 279 12.18 11.40 -3.51
C PRO A 279 13.40 11.77 -2.68
N GLN A 280 13.18 12.32 -1.48
CA GLN A 280 14.24 12.70 -0.54
C GLN A 280 15.07 11.51 -0.05
N ASP A 281 14.42 10.37 0.20
CA ASP A 281 15.05 9.18 0.78
C ASP A 281 15.55 8.20 -0.31
N MET A 282 15.13 8.40 -1.57
CA MET A 282 15.48 7.55 -2.69
C MET A 282 16.95 7.71 -3.07
N SER A 283 17.76 6.68 -2.89
CA SER A 283 19.18 6.68 -3.27
C SER A 283 19.39 6.11 -4.68
N LEU A 284 20.47 6.54 -5.34
CA LEU A 284 20.87 5.97 -6.64
C LEU A 284 21.26 4.49 -6.54
N ASP A 285 21.63 4.01 -5.34
CA ASP A 285 21.98 2.61 -5.12
C ASP A 285 20.76 1.69 -5.28
N VAL A 286 19.54 2.18 -4.98
CA VAL A 286 18.29 1.45 -5.25
C VAL A 286 18.17 1.16 -6.75
N PHE A 287 18.40 2.16 -7.62
CA PHE A 287 18.37 1.96 -9.08
C PHE A 287 19.48 1.04 -9.57
N ARG A 288 20.66 1.09 -8.94
CA ARG A 288 21.76 0.15 -9.23
C ARG A 288 21.36 -1.29 -8.86
N MET A 289 20.61 -1.50 -7.78
CA MET A 289 20.10 -2.83 -7.43
C MET A 289 19.03 -3.31 -8.42
N ILE A 290 18.15 -2.43 -8.89
CA ILE A 290 17.20 -2.75 -9.98
C ILE A 290 17.96 -3.19 -11.24
N ALA A 291 19.00 -2.46 -11.63
CA ALA A 291 19.82 -2.80 -12.81
C ALA A 291 20.65 -4.08 -12.63
N LYS A 292 21.02 -4.43 -11.41
CA LYS A 292 21.88 -5.58 -11.07
C LYS A 292 21.12 -6.90 -11.03
N HIS A 293 19.87 -6.89 -10.62
CA HIS A 293 19.07 -8.09 -10.35
C HIS A 293 17.85 -8.19 -11.26
N ASP A 294 17.81 -9.16 -12.14
CA ASP A 294 16.73 -9.37 -13.12
C ASP A 294 15.36 -9.65 -12.45
N ASN A 295 15.37 -10.10 -11.21
CA ASN A 295 14.16 -10.37 -10.45
C ASN A 295 13.60 -9.14 -9.71
N ILE A 296 14.30 -7.99 -9.70
CA ILE A 296 13.73 -6.73 -9.22
C ILE A 296 13.04 -6.03 -10.39
N CYS A 297 11.79 -5.70 -10.25
CA CYS A 297 10.99 -5.10 -11.33
C CYS A 297 11.42 -3.68 -11.67
N ASN A 298 11.45 -3.32 -12.97
CA ASN A 298 11.81 -2.01 -13.50
C ASN A 298 10.67 -0.99 -13.32
N TYR A 299 10.23 -0.80 -12.10
CA TYR A 299 9.12 0.05 -11.76
C TYR A 299 9.28 0.67 -10.38
N VAL A 300 9.09 1.98 -10.31
CA VAL A 300 9.13 2.72 -9.04
C VAL A 300 7.91 3.65 -8.92
N HIS A 301 7.18 3.51 -7.81
CA HIS A 301 6.18 4.49 -7.41
C HIS A 301 6.85 5.57 -6.55
N LEU A 302 7.01 6.78 -7.11
CA LEU A 302 7.78 7.88 -6.50
C LEU A 302 6.93 9.16 -6.38
N PRO A 303 6.07 9.26 -5.35
CA PRO A 303 5.17 10.39 -5.15
C PRO A 303 5.88 11.71 -4.97
N VAL A 304 5.77 12.63 -5.93
CA VAL A 304 6.33 13.99 -5.87
C VAL A 304 5.39 14.96 -5.15
N GLN A 305 4.08 14.79 -5.32
CA GLN A 305 2.94 15.55 -4.77
C GLN A 305 2.66 16.87 -5.49
N SER A 306 3.66 17.64 -5.94
CA SER A 306 3.53 18.87 -6.73
C SER A 306 4.77 19.10 -7.58
N GLY A 307 4.64 19.83 -8.67
CA GLY A 307 5.75 20.28 -9.51
C GLY A 307 6.28 21.67 -9.15
N SER A 308 5.68 22.35 -8.19
CA SER A 308 6.09 23.68 -7.73
C SER A 308 6.93 23.62 -6.46
N ASN A 309 8.07 24.32 -6.44
CA ASN A 309 8.91 24.44 -5.25
C ASN A 309 8.19 25.12 -4.08
N ASN A 310 7.29 26.10 -4.35
CA ASN A 310 6.49 26.74 -3.32
C ASN A 310 5.57 25.70 -2.62
N MET A 311 4.90 24.87 -3.41
CA MET A 311 4.01 23.84 -2.88
C MET A 311 4.79 22.71 -2.19
N LEU A 312 5.91 22.29 -2.72
CA LEU A 312 6.78 21.30 -2.08
C LEU A 312 7.24 21.80 -0.70
N LEU A 313 7.65 23.06 -0.60
CA LEU A 313 8.02 23.67 0.69
C LEU A 313 6.83 23.75 1.64
N ALA A 314 5.66 24.20 1.18
CA ALA A 314 4.44 24.28 1.98
C ALA A 314 3.96 22.90 2.47
N MET A 315 4.15 21.87 1.66
CA MET A 315 3.87 20.46 1.99
C MET A 315 4.94 19.82 2.89
N ASN A 316 6.02 20.55 3.24
CA ASN A 316 7.20 20.02 3.95
C ASN A 316 7.82 18.82 3.22
N ARG A 317 7.90 18.90 1.90
CA ARG A 317 8.69 17.97 1.06
C ARG A 317 10.12 18.49 1.03
N GLN A 318 11.08 17.67 1.44
CA GLN A 318 12.46 18.10 1.64
C GLN A 318 13.31 17.88 0.37
N HIS A 319 12.72 18.16 -0.80
CA HIS A 319 13.36 18.16 -2.10
C HIS A 319 12.75 19.26 -2.96
N THR A 320 13.51 19.71 -3.94
CA THR A 320 13.07 20.66 -4.96
C THR A 320 12.63 19.91 -6.23
N ARG A 321 11.96 20.65 -7.12
CA ARG A 321 11.63 20.18 -8.47
C ARG A 321 12.89 19.73 -9.24
N GLU A 322 13.96 20.52 -9.16
CA GLU A 322 15.21 20.29 -9.87
C GLU A 322 15.91 19.03 -9.37
N GLU A 323 15.95 18.81 -8.04
CA GLU A 323 16.49 17.60 -7.44
C GLU A 323 15.70 16.36 -7.85
N TYR A 324 14.36 16.50 -7.92
CA TYR A 324 13.51 15.40 -8.39
C TYR A 324 13.77 15.05 -9.87
N LEU A 325 13.86 16.05 -10.74
CA LEU A 325 14.13 15.86 -12.17
C LEU A 325 15.53 15.25 -12.41
N ASP A 326 16.54 15.69 -11.66
CA ASP A 326 17.88 15.12 -11.69
C ASP A 326 17.90 13.65 -11.26
N LEU A 327 17.15 13.32 -10.20
CA LEU A 327 16.97 11.94 -9.72
C LEU A 327 16.33 11.05 -10.80
N ILE A 328 15.24 11.51 -11.43
CA ILE A 328 14.56 10.79 -12.52
C ILE A 328 15.50 10.58 -13.71
N LYS A 329 16.24 11.61 -14.10
CA LYS A 329 17.20 11.52 -15.20
C LYS A 329 18.26 10.47 -14.93
N LYS A 330 18.92 10.52 -13.76
CA LYS A 330 19.94 9.55 -13.35
C LYS A 330 19.37 8.13 -13.24
N ALA A 331 18.14 7.98 -12.75
CA ALA A 331 17.46 6.70 -12.69
C ALA A 331 17.26 6.09 -14.09
N LYS A 332 16.82 6.89 -15.08
CA LYS A 332 16.67 6.46 -16.48
C LYS A 332 18.01 6.16 -17.17
N GLU A 333 19.09 6.80 -16.75
CA GLU A 333 20.45 6.48 -17.21
C GLU A 333 20.92 5.11 -16.68
N ILE A 334 20.59 4.77 -15.41
CA ILE A 334 20.97 3.48 -14.78
C ILE A 334 20.06 2.36 -15.26
N VAL A 335 18.76 2.60 -15.40
CA VAL A 335 17.74 1.64 -15.83
C VAL A 335 16.92 2.24 -16.98
N PRO A 336 17.35 2.10 -18.24
CA PRO A 336 16.78 2.85 -19.39
C PRO A 336 15.28 2.61 -19.62
N ASP A 337 14.74 1.44 -19.30
CA ASP A 337 13.34 1.06 -19.48
C ASP A 337 12.51 1.12 -18.19
N ILE A 338 13.00 1.86 -17.19
CA ILE A 338 12.29 2.02 -15.91
C ILE A 338 10.97 2.78 -16.11
N ALA A 339 9.93 2.29 -15.45
CA ALA A 339 8.63 2.94 -15.38
C ALA A 339 8.46 3.68 -14.05
N PHE A 340 7.86 4.86 -14.11
CA PHE A 340 7.55 5.67 -12.94
C PHE A 340 6.06 5.91 -12.80
N SER A 341 5.58 5.84 -11.57
CA SER A 341 4.29 6.40 -11.21
C SER A 341 4.41 7.40 -10.06
N GLN A 342 3.40 8.24 -9.92
CA GLN A 342 3.41 9.35 -8.98
C GLN A 342 2.06 9.52 -8.28
N ASP A 343 2.06 10.26 -7.17
CA ASP A 343 0.88 10.88 -6.56
C ASP A 343 0.98 12.40 -6.71
N MET A 344 -0.14 13.07 -7.03
CA MET A 344 -0.28 14.52 -7.08
C MET A 344 -1.45 14.98 -6.21
N ILE A 345 -1.19 16.02 -5.42
CA ILE A 345 -2.21 16.73 -4.63
C ILE A 345 -2.45 18.09 -5.28
N ILE A 346 -3.65 18.30 -5.76
CA ILE A 346 -4.06 19.49 -6.50
C ILE A 346 -4.94 20.38 -5.63
N GLY A 347 -4.72 21.69 -5.70
CA GLY A 347 -5.47 22.66 -4.88
C GLY A 347 -5.09 22.61 -3.41
N PHE A 348 -3.81 22.37 -3.10
CA PHE A 348 -3.30 22.51 -1.75
C PHE A 348 -3.39 23.97 -1.29
N CYS A 349 -3.37 24.22 0.02
CA CYS A 349 -3.49 25.55 0.61
C CYS A 349 -2.58 26.57 -0.09
N ASN A 350 -3.14 27.70 -0.55
CA ASN A 350 -2.47 28.81 -1.26
C ASN A 350 -1.88 28.45 -2.64
N GLU A 351 -2.23 27.32 -3.25
CA GLU A 351 -1.75 26.98 -4.61
C GLU A 351 -2.18 28.02 -5.63
N THR A 352 -1.22 28.69 -6.27
CA THR A 352 -1.47 29.65 -7.34
C THR A 352 -1.69 28.97 -8.69
N GLU A 353 -2.01 29.76 -9.73
CA GLU A 353 -2.09 29.22 -11.10
C GLU A 353 -0.69 28.85 -11.63
N GLU A 354 0.33 29.63 -11.29
CA GLU A 354 1.72 29.33 -11.63
C GLU A 354 2.17 28.00 -11.00
N ASP A 355 1.87 27.75 -9.74
CA ASP A 355 2.17 26.48 -9.06
C ASP A 355 1.50 25.28 -9.75
N HIS A 356 0.26 25.47 -10.23
CA HIS A 356 -0.45 24.45 -11.00
C HIS A 356 0.21 24.21 -12.36
N GLN A 357 0.60 25.27 -13.09
CA GLN A 357 1.31 25.14 -14.37
C GLN A 357 2.68 24.47 -14.20
N ASP A 358 3.40 24.76 -13.12
CA ASP A 358 4.64 24.04 -12.77
C ASP A 358 4.39 22.54 -12.60
N THR A 359 3.28 22.15 -11.97
CA THR A 359 2.90 20.74 -11.82
C THR A 359 2.64 20.08 -13.18
N LEU A 360 1.88 20.75 -14.07
CA LEU A 360 1.63 20.23 -15.42
C LEU A 360 2.92 20.11 -16.24
N SER A 361 3.84 21.10 -16.11
CA SER A 361 5.12 21.08 -16.83
C SER A 361 6.04 19.96 -16.32
N LEU A 362 6.10 19.69 -15.01
CA LEU A 362 6.83 18.56 -14.44
C LEU A 362 6.33 17.23 -15.01
N MET A 363 5.00 17.04 -15.07
CA MET A 363 4.42 15.82 -15.61
C MET A 363 4.81 15.58 -17.08
N LYS A 364 4.82 16.64 -17.90
CA LYS A 364 5.26 16.56 -19.30
C LYS A 364 6.73 16.21 -19.45
N GLU A 365 7.58 16.69 -18.54
CA GLU A 365 9.02 16.46 -18.56
C GLU A 365 9.39 15.03 -18.11
N VAL A 366 8.71 14.52 -17.07
CA VAL A 366 8.97 13.17 -16.53
C VAL A 366 8.35 12.09 -17.41
N GLU A 367 7.16 12.33 -18.01
CA GLU A 367 6.38 11.37 -18.78
C GLU A 367 6.04 10.11 -17.97
N TYR A 368 5.29 10.28 -16.88
CA TYR A 368 4.90 9.16 -16.02
C TYR A 368 4.08 8.09 -16.76
N ASP A 369 4.36 6.83 -16.47
CA ASP A 369 3.60 5.69 -16.99
C ASP A 369 2.15 5.73 -16.48
N TYR A 370 1.96 6.07 -15.19
CA TYR A 370 0.65 6.37 -14.61
C TYR A 370 0.78 7.20 -13.32
N GLY A 371 -0.36 7.63 -12.78
CA GLY A 371 -0.36 8.44 -11.56
C GLY A 371 -1.72 8.41 -10.87
N TYR A 372 -1.70 8.81 -9.61
CA TYR A 372 -2.89 9.01 -8.80
C TYR A 372 -2.99 10.49 -8.44
N MET A 373 -4.07 11.11 -8.84
CA MET A 373 -4.31 12.53 -8.67
C MET A 373 -5.49 12.75 -7.73
N PHE A 374 -5.31 13.64 -6.76
CA PHE A 374 -6.29 13.92 -5.72
C PHE A 374 -6.48 15.44 -5.58
N ALA A 375 -7.73 15.90 -5.48
CA ALA A 375 -7.97 17.21 -4.92
C ALA A 375 -7.60 17.20 -3.43
N TYR A 376 -6.91 18.24 -2.97
CA TYR A 376 -6.63 18.41 -1.56
C TYR A 376 -7.93 18.41 -0.74
N SER A 377 -7.92 17.63 0.31
CA SER A 377 -8.97 17.58 1.31
C SER A 377 -8.30 17.57 2.67
N GLU A 378 -8.68 18.54 3.48
CA GLU A 378 -8.14 18.73 4.81
C GLU A 378 -8.32 17.49 5.69
N ARG A 379 -7.30 17.18 6.51
CA ARG A 379 -7.33 16.04 7.44
C ARG A 379 -7.15 16.52 8.87
N PRO A 380 -8.15 16.30 9.76
CA PRO A 380 -8.07 16.72 11.15
C PRO A 380 -6.79 16.21 11.83
N GLY A 381 -6.12 17.09 12.55
CA GLY A 381 -4.92 16.79 13.32
C GLY A 381 -3.59 16.95 12.58
N THR A 382 -3.59 17.11 11.26
CA THR A 382 -2.38 17.37 10.47
C THR A 382 -1.81 18.77 10.70
N PRO A 383 -0.51 19.01 10.41
CA PRO A 383 0.04 20.36 10.45
C PRO A 383 -0.66 21.34 9.52
N ALA A 384 -1.07 20.93 8.32
CA ALA A 384 -1.83 21.77 7.39
C ALA A 384 -3.16 22.19 8.00
N HIS A 385 -3.97 21.26 8.49
CA HIS A 385 -5.23 21.57 9.18
C HIS A 385 -5.07 22.55 10.36
N LYS A 386 -3.95 22.48 11.09
CA LYS A 386 -3.75 23.33 12.29
C LYS A 386 -3.22 24.73 11.97
N LYS A 387 -2.53 24.90 10.84
CA LYS A 387 -1.70 26.08 10.57
C LYS A 387 -1.96 26.76 9.23
N MET A 388 -2.73 26.13 8.35
CA MET A 388 -3.02 26.63 7.02
C MET A 388 -4.53 26.72 6.82
N GLU A 389 -4.96 27.61 5.93
CA GLU A 389 -6.35 27.72 5.52
C GLU A 389 -6.53 27.05 4.16
N ASP A 390 -7.52 26.19 4.03
CA ASP A 390 -7.92 25.61 2.74
C ASP A 390 -8.73 26.63 1.96
N ASN A 391 -8.02 27.58 1.35
CA ASN A 391 -8.55 28.77 0.67
C ASN A 391 -8.77 28.59 -0.82
N ILE A 392 -8.54 27.41 -1.39
CA ILE A 392 -8.76 27.14 -2.81
C ILE A 392 -10.21 26.70 -3.03
N PRO A 393 -11.03 27.45 -3.81
CA PRO A 393 -12.41 27.08 -4.07
C PRO A 393 -12.53 25.69 -4.71
N PHE A 394 -13.59 24.98 -4.34
CA PHE A 394 -13.82 23.61 -4.82
C PHE A 394 -13.83 23.51 -6.35
N GLU A 395 -14.44 24.46 -7.04
CA GLU A 395 -14.52 24.52 -8.50
C GLU A 395 -13.14 24.66 -9.15
N VAL A 396 -12.24 25.42 -8.51
CA VAL A 396 -10.84 25.58 -8.97
C VAL A 396 -10.09 24.27 -8.79
N LYS A 397 -10.23 23.61 -7.62
CA LYS A 397 -9.63 22.29 -7.39
C LYS A 397 -10.11 21.25 -8.41
N GLN A 398 -11.41 21.23 -8.71
CA GLN A 398 -11.99 20.29 -9.70
C GLN A 398 -11.50 20.56 -11.11
N LYS A 399 -11.43 21.84 -11.52
CA LYS A 399 -10.89 22.23 -12.83
C LYS A 399 -9.45 21.76 -12.98
N ARG A 400 -8.57 22.15 -12.04
CA ARG A 400 -7.16 21.78 -12.04
C ARG A 400 -6.95 20.25 -11.98
N LEU A 401 -7.74 19.54 -11.17
CA LEU A 401 -7.69 18.08 -11.09
C LEU A 401 -8.03 17.44 -12.44
N ASN A 402 -9.05 17.92 -13.14
CA ASN A 402 -9.41 17.42 -14.45
C ASN A 402 -8.29 17.63 -15.48
N GLU A 403 -7.64 18.79 -15.49
CA GLU A 403 -6.50 19.09 -16.36
C GLU A 403 -5.33 18.11 -16.12
N VAL A 404 -5.00 17.83 -14.86
CA VAL A 404 -3.96 16.87 -14.49
C VAL A 404 -4.35 15.43 -14.89
N ILE A 405 -5.61 15.06 -14.72
CA ILE A 405 -6.12 13.72 -15.12
C ILE A 405 -6.04 13.57 -16.65
N GLU A 406 -6.43 14.57 -17.40
CA GLU A 406 -6.39 14.53 -18.87
C GLU A 406 -4.95 14.42 -19.38
N LEU A 407 -4.05 15.22 -18.83
CA LEU A 407 -2.62 15.13 -19.15
C LEU A 407 -2.04 13.75 -18.81
N GLN A 408 -2.34 13.22 -17.61
CA GLN A 408 -1.84 11.89 -17.23
C GLN A 408 -2.35 10.80 -18.18
N ARG A 409 -3.60 10.88 -18.65
CA ARG A 409 -4.14 9.94 -19.63
C ARG A 409 -3.38 9.98 -20.95
N GLU A 410 -3.04 11.18 -21.42
CA GLU A 410 -2.24 11.38 -22.63
C GLU A 410 -0.84 10.75 -22.45
N LEU A 411 -0.16 11.07 -21.35
CA LEU A 411 1.16 10.55 -21.03
C LEU A 411 1.16 9.03 -20.89
N SER A 412 0.18 8.47 -20.17
CA SER A 412 0.03 7.02 -20.01
C SER A 412 -0.15 6.31 -21.35
N ARG A 413 -0.98 6.88 -22.26
CA ARG A 413 -1.16 6.32 -23.61
C ARG A 413 0.16 6.34 -24.37
N LYS A 414 0.88 7.47 -24.38
CA LYS A 414 2.20 7.61 -25.03
C LYS A 414 3.20 6.57 -24.49
N ARG A 415 3.23 6.36 -23.17
CA ARG A 415 4.08 5.34 -22.54
C ARG A 415 3.67 3.93 -22.93
N MET A 416 2.38 3.61 -22.94
CA MET A 416 1.87 2.30 -23.39
C MET A 416 2.24 1.98 -24.84
N GLU A 417 2.23 2.97 -25.74
CA GLU A 417 2.67 2.83 -27.12
C GLU A 417 4.14 2.35 -27.24
N THR A 418 5.00 2.72 -26.27
CA THR A 418 6.42 2.28 -26.28
C THR A 418 6.59 0.77 -26.01
N TYR A 419 5.61 0.10 -25.47
CA TYR A 419 5.62 -1.36 -25.23
C TYR A 419 5.13 -2.17 -26.44
N VAL A 420 4.43 -1.54 -27.38
CA VAL A 420 3.92 -2.21 -28.59
C VAL A 420 5.06 -2.60 -29.52
N GLY A 421 4.95 -3.75 -30.17
CA GLY A 421 5.99 -4.32 -31.03
C GLY A 421 7.14 -5.02 -30.29
N ARG A 422 7.01 -5.21 -28.96
CA ARG A 422 8.02 -5.85 -28.12
C ARG A 422 7.47 -7.10 -27.44
N THR A 423 8.37 -8.00 -27.07
CA THR A 423 8.04 -9.16 -26.22
C THR A 423 8.35 -8.85 -24.76
N HIS A 424 7.39 -9.10 -23.88
CA HIS A 424 7.49 -8.88 -22.45
C HIS A 424 7.29 -10.18 -21.67
N GLN A 425 7.98 -10.31 -20.54
CA GLN A 425 7.74 -11.37 -19.57
C GLN A 425 6.54 -10.97 -18.71
N ILE A 426 5.45 -11.69 -18.83
CA ILE A 426 4.20 -11.42 -18.10
C ILE A 426 3.98 -12.50 -17.04
N LEU A 427 3.81 -12.09 -15.79
CA LEU A 427 3.33 -12.98 -14.72
C LEU A 427 1.82 -13.09 -14.83
N ILE A 428 1.31 -14.32 -15.03
CA ILE A 428 -0.14 -14.60 -15.07
C ILE A 428 -0.72 -14.50 -13.66
N GLU A 429 -1.58 -13.51 -13.44
CA GLU A 429 -2.19 -13.25 -12.13
C GLU A 429 -3.64 -13.74 -12.03
N GLY A 430 -4.25 -14.05 -13.13
CA GLY A 430 -5.64 -14.51 -13.20
C GLY A 430 -6.23 -14.39 -14.59
N THR A 431 -7.54 -14.61 -14.70
CA THR A 431 -8.28 -14.41 -15.94
C THR A 431 -8.73 -12.96 -16.08
N SER A 432 -8.88 -12.50 -17.32
CA SER A 432 -9.44 -11.18 -17.63
C SER A 432 -10.90 -11.09 -17.19
N ARG A 433 -11.29 -9.97 -16.56
CA ARG A 433 -12.69 -9.74 -16.15
C ARG A 433 -13.67 -9.66 -17.31
N LYS A 434 -13.19 -9.16 -18.47
CA LYS A 434 -14.03 -8.98 -19.67
C LYS A 434 -14.17 -10.24 -20.50
N ASN A 435 -13.16 -11.12 -20.45
CA ASN A 435 -13.15 -12.36 -21.23
C ASN A 435 -12.42 -13.47 -20.46
N LYS A 436 -13.13 -14.48 -20.01
CA LYS A 436 -12.58 -15.62 -19.27
C LYS A 436 -11.63 -16.50 -20.10
N ASN A 437 -11.63 -16.36 -21.43
CA ASN A 437 -10.70 -17.04 -22.32
C ASN A 437 -9.37 -16.27 -22.49
N GLN A 438 -9.17 -15.23 -21.71
CA GLN A 438 -7.94 -14.46 -21.72
C GLN A 438 -7.31 -14.41 -20.33
N TRP A 439 -6.00 -14.56 -20.31
CA TRP A 439 -5.17 -14.27 -19.16
C TRP A 439 -5.01 -12.76 -18.92
N LYS A 440 -4.84 -12.38 -17.68
CA LYS A 440 -4.42 -11.07 -17.23
C LYS A 440 -3.15 -11.22 -16.38
N GLY A 441 -2.17 -10.39 -16.64
CA GLY A 441 -0.94 -10.34 -15.84
C GLY A 441 -0.22 -9.01 -16.00
N ARG A 442 0.97 -8.89 -15.42
CA ARG A 442 1.79 -7.68 -15.49
C ARG A 442 3.23 -7.99 -15.91
N ASN A 443 3.81 -7.01 -16.61
CA ASN A 443 5.25 -7.02 -16.93
C ASN A 443 6.09 -6.44 -15.78
N SER A 444 7.42 -6.36 -15.97
CA SER A 444 8.34 -5.75 -15.00
C SER A 444 8.00 -4.29 -14.73
N GLN A 445 7.59 -3.51 -15.72
CA GLN A 445 7.19 -2.11 -15.62
C GLN A 445 5.79 -1.88 -15.01
N ASN A 446 5.18 -2.93 -14.47
CA ASN A 446 3.85 -2.90 -13.86
C ASN A 446 2.69 -2.62 -14.83
N ALA A 447 2.93 -2.69 -16.14
CA ALA A 447 1.87 -2.55 -17.14
C ALA A 447 1.03 -3.82 -17.22
N VAL A 448 -0.30 -3.65 -17.15
CA VAL A 448 -1.27 -4.74 -17.29
C VAL A 448 -1.29 -5.22 -18.74
N CYS A 449 -1.20 -6.53 -18.94
CA CYS A 449 -1.32 -7.18 -20.24
C CYS A 449 -2.44 -8.22 -20.22
N VAL A 450 -3.22 -8.27 -21.33
CA VAL A 450 -4.26 -9.28 -21.56
C VAL A 450 -3.91 -10.02 -22.85
N PHE A 451 -4.00 -11.36 -22.82
CA PHE A 451 -3.67 -12.24 -23.94
C PHE A 451 -4.44 -13.55 -23.85
N ASP A 452 -4.58 -14.26 -24.96
CA ASP A 452 -5.39 -15.48 -25.02
C ASP A 452 -4.79 -16.63 -24.20
N VAL A 453 -5.65 -17.42 -23.58
CA VAL A 453 -5.27 -18.62 -22.83
C VAL A 453 -4.76 -19.68 -23.81
N LEU A 454 -3.57 -20.22 -23.55
CA LEU A 454 -3.05 -21.41 -24.24
C LEU A 454 -3.05 -22.61 -23.29
N GLU A 455 -3.19 -23.80 -23.89
CA GLU A 455 -3.15 -25.07 -23.17
C GLU A 455 -1.83 -25.24 -22.41
N GLY A 456 -1.90 -25.71 -21.19
CA GLY A 456 -0.73 -25.90 -20.30
C GLY A 456 -0.35 -24.69 -19.46
N GLN A 457 -0.87 -23.49 -19.74
CA GLN A 457 -0.62 -22.29 -18.94
C GLN A 457 -1.51 -22.26 -17.69
N LYS A 458 -0.96 -21.73 -16.60
CA LYS A 458 -1.67 -21.57 -15.32
C LYS A 458 -1.33 -20.25 -14.65
N ILE A 459 -2.14 -19.85 -13.68
CA ILE A 459 -1.87 -18.72 -12.81
C ILE A 459 -0.54 -18.97 -12.07
N GLY A 460 0.36 -17.96 -12.06
CA GLY A 460 1.70 -18.03 -11.52
C GLY A 460 2.80 -18.30 -12.56
N ASP A 461 2.46 -18.67 -13.78
CA ASP A 461 3.46 -18.82 -14.82
C ASP A 461 3.94 -17.45 -15.30
N ILE A 462 5.23 -17.35 -15.61
CA ILE A 462 5.83 -16.20 -16.31
C ILE A 462 6.00 -16.60 -17.77
N VAL A 463 5.30 -15.89 -18.65
CA VAL A 463 5.27 -16.21 -20.08
C VAL A 463 5.74 -15.06 -20.95
N SER A 464 6.38 -15.39 -22.07
CA SER A 464 6.76 -14.40 -23.09
C SER A 464 5.53 -14.01 -23.89
N VAL A 465 5.19 -12.73 -23.89
CA VAL A 465 4.03 -12.19 -24.61
C VAL A 465 4.48 -11.09 -25.57
N PHE A 466 4.23 -11.28 -26.86
CA PHE A 466 4.39 -10.23 -27.88
C PHE A 466 3.20 -9.28 -27.81
N VAL A 467 3.46 -8.01 -27.53
CA VAL A 467 2.45 -6.95 -27.47
C VAL A 467 2.25 -6.38 -28.86
N TYR A 468 1.03 -6.52 -29.40
CA TYR A 468 0.69 -6.05 -30.76
C TYR A 468 -0.14 -4.77 -30.78
N ASP A 469 -0.79 -4.43 -29.65
CA ASP A 469 -1.64 -3.23 -29.53
C ASP A 469 -1.80 -2.84 -28.06
N ASN A 470 -2.41 -1.69 -27.79
CA ASN A 470 -2.77 -1.26 -26.43
C ASN A 470 -4.12 -0.52 -26.41
N THR A 471 -4.73 -0.51 -25.25
CA THR A 471 -5.78 0.43 -24.88
C THR A 471 -5.18 1.51 -23.96
N GLN A 472 -5.98 2.44 -23.50
CA GLN A 472 -5.52 3.55 -22.62
C GLN A 472 -4.75 3.11 -21.36
N GLY A 473 -4.87 1.84 -20.92
CA GLY A 473 -4.20 1.35 -19.70
C GLY A 473 -3.95 -0.16 -19.72
N THR A 474 -4.08 -0.84 -20.85
CA THR A 474 -3.90 -2.30 -20.95
C THR A 474 -3.22 -2.65 -22.25
N LEU A 475 -2.16 -3.42 -22.18
CA LEU A 475 -1.47 -4.00 -23.32
C LEU A 475 -2.26 -5.21 -23.86
N LEU A 476 -2.33 -5.33 -25.17
CA LEU A 476 -2.94 -6.47 -25.85
C LEU A 476 -1.83 -7.29 -26.49
N GLY A 477 -1.75 -8.56 -26.11
CA GLY A 477 -0.65 -9.41 -26.55
C GLY A 477 -1.11 -10.78 -27.03
N ARG A 478 -0.14 -11.54 -27.51
CA ARG A 478 -0.23 -12.97 -27.78
C ARG A 478 1.03 -13.66 -27.25
N THR A 479 0.89 -14.85 -26.72
CA THR A 479 2.04 -15.63 -26.29
C THR A 479 3.03 -15.77 -27.46
N ALA A 480 4.31 -15.43 -27.22
CA ALA A 480 5.36 -15.64 -28.18
C ALA A 480 5.72 -17.13 -28.22
N GLU A 481 5.90 -17.67 -29.41
CA GLU A 481 6.36 -19.05 -29.63
C GLU A 481 7.80 -19.22 -29.16
#